data_1580afe5a9ecae94ea520e8e398a0753
#
_entry.id   1580afe5a9ecae94ea520e8e398a0753
#
_cell.length_a   1.000
_cell.length_b   1.000
_cell.length_c   1.000
_cell.angle_alpha   90.00
_cell.angle_beta   90.00
_cell.angle_gamma   90.00
#
_symmetry.space_group_name_H-M   'P 1'
#
loop_
_entity.id
_entity.type
_entity.pdbx_description
1 polymer ?
#
loop_
_entity_poly.entity_id
_entity_poly.type
_entity_poly.pdbx_seq_one_letter_code
_entity_poly.pdbx_strand_id
1 'polypeptide(L)'
;MKNAFSATLLATCLLLSACDVETESEVTVETGASASAEDLINETRDVGEFNRVRLETLGDLNITQGDEARVELELSPKYEGVITTEVQGDTLVISSNRRNMTQINRDVLRYDVTVSELEAVAVDGSGDVSVGSFSAEDILFSVDGSGDIVAEDLQVERLELAIGGSSDVRFAGRADTFIAGVDGAGEIDARGLRAQEVRLGIAGAGEAEVCALSALDVNVSGSGEITYYGAPGAPSVDISGAGEVEAGGDCP
;
A
#
# COMPACT_ATOMS: atom_id res chain seq x y z
N MET A 1 -71.66 -6.37 -19.24
CA MET A 1 -72.50 -6.96 -18.14
C MET A 1 -71.79 -6.55 -16.84
N LYS A 2 -72.31 -5.48 -16.23
CA LYS A 2 -72.90 -5.47 -14.86
C LYS A 2 -71.92 -5.88 -13.77
N ASN A 3 -71.63 -5.13 -12.67
CA ASN A 3 -72.34 -4.10 -11.95
C ASN A 3 -71.36 -3.30 -11.07
N ALA A 4 -71.68 -2.05 -10.91
CA ALA A 4 -71.23 -1.14 -9.88
C ALA A 4 -71.78 -1.51 -8.49
N PHE A 5 -71.08 -1.18 -7.40
CA PHE A 5 -71.73 -0.79 -6.15
C PHE A 5 -70.90 0.31 -5.45
N SER A 6 -71.58 1.44 -5.37
CA SER A 6 -71.23 2.63 -4.58
C SER A 6 -71.70 2.42 -3.15
N ALA A 7 -70.95 2.87 -2.16
CA ALA A 7 -71.46 3.18 -0.85
C ALA A 7 -70.69 4.38 -0.27
N THR A 8 -71.35 5.52 -0.35
CA THR A 8 -71.10 6.77 0.35
C THR A 8 -71.45 6.61 1.83
N LEU A 9 -70.57 7.00 2.73
CA LEU A 9 -70.95 7.38 4.07
C LEU A 9 -70.23 8.65 4.53
N LEU A 10 -71.03 9.69 4.71
CA LEU A 10 -70.68 11.00 5.24
C LEU A 10 -70.63 10.90 6.76
N ALA A 11 -69.65 11.39 7.45
CA ALA A 11 -69.71 11.84 8.82
C ALA A 11 -68.75 12.99 9.07
N THR A 12 -69.29 14.07 9.44
CA THR A 12 -68.84 15.39 9.80
C THR A 12 -68.20 15.46 11.18
N CYS A 13 -67.27 16.37 11.39
CA CYS A 13 -66.92 17.16 12.60
C CYS A 13 -65.49 16.94 13.11
N LEU A 14 -64.73 17.89 13.26
CA LEU A 14 -64.55 19.17 13.95
C LEU A 14 -63.06 19.34 14.30
N LEU A 15 -62.49 20.39 13.79
CA LEU A 15 -61.40 21.26 14.32
C LEU A 15 -60.55 20.77 15.50
N LEU A 16 -59.22 20.70 15.31
CA LEU A 16 -58.25 21.43 16.16
C LEU A 16 -56.85 21.40 15.53
N SER A 17 -56.28 22.57 15.52
CA SER A 17 -54.95 22.92 14.99
C SER A 17 -53.79 22.24 15.69
N ALA A 18 -52.84 21.70 14.93
CA ALA A 18 -51.42 21.70 15.27
C ALA A 18 -50.61 21.59 13.98
N CYS A 19 -49.76 22.55 13.73
CA CYS A 19 -48.72 22.49 12.70
C CYS A 19 -47.69 21.44 13.12
N ASP A 20 -47.56 20.38 12.33
CA ASP A 20 -46.35 19.61 12.24
C ASP A 20 -45.92 19.56 10.76
N VAL A 21 -44.92 20.35 10.45
CA VAL A 21 -44.21 20.28 9.18
C VAL A 21 -43.17 19.20 9.37
N GLU A 22 -43.52 17.97 9.07
CA GLU A 22 -42.51 16.91 8.81
C GLU A 22 -42.03 17.07 7.38
N THR A 23 -40.90 17.74 7.24
CA THR A 23 -40.07 17.68 6.02
C THR A 23 -39.31 16.37 6.07
N GLU A 24 -39.85 15.31 5.53
CA GLU A 24 -39.09 14.12 5.17
C GLU A 24 -38.17 14.51 3.98
N SER A 25 -36.95 14.89 4.29
CA SER A 25 -35.89 14.90 3.29
C SER A 25 -35.45 13.44 3.07
N GLU A 26 -35.99 12.81 2.03
CA GLU A 26 -35.37 11.60 1.47
C GLU A 26 -33.94 11.94 1.07
N VAL A 27 -32.98 11.57 1.90
CA VAL A 27 -31.59 11.47 1.51
C VAL A 27 -31.48 10.22 0.63
N THR A 28 -31.60 10.40 -0.66
CA THR A 28 -31.18 9.40 -1.63
C THR A 28 -29.67 9.31 -1.53
N VAL A 29 -29.19 8.34 -0.76
CA VAL A 29 -27.79 7.89 -0.85
C VAL A 29 -27.65 7.24 -2.21
N GLU A 30 -27.15 7.97 -3.18
CA GLU A 30 -26.58 7.36 -4.38
C GLU A 30 -25.40 6.52 -3.92
N THR A 31 -25.62 5.23 -3.71
CA THR A 31 -24.55 4.25 -3.68
C THR A 31 -23.89 4.31 -5.05
N GLY A 32 -22.72 4.95 -5.10
CA GLY A 32 -21.85 4.89 -6.28
C GLY A 32 -21.68 3.43 -6.65
N ALA A 33 -22.18 3.07 -7.83
CA ALA A 33 -22.00 1.73 -8.35
C ALA A 33 -20.48 1.47 -8.45
N SER A 34 -19.99 0.51 -7.69
CA SER A 34 -18.69 -0.09 -7.96
C SER A 34 -18.70 -0.56 -9.41
N ALA A 35 -17.71 -0.15 -10.20
CA ALA A 35 -17.58 -0.66 -11.56
C ALA A 35 -17.55 -2.19 -11.47
N SER A 36 -18.41 -2.85 -12.24
CA SER A 36 -18.36 -4.32 -12.32
C SER A 36 -17.07 -4.71 -13.05
N ALA A 37 -16.49 -5.85 -12.70
CA ALA A 37 -15.27 -6.37 -13.33
C ALA A 37 -15.39 -6.52 -14.88
N GLU A 38 -16.60 -6.49 -15.41
CA GLU A 38 -16.89 -6.54 -16.84
C GLU A 38 -16.63 -5.20 -17.58
N ASP A 39 -16.43 -4.10 -16.84
CA ASP A 39 -16.20 -2.76 -17.40
C ASP A 39 -14.72 -2.34 -17.40
N LEU A 40 -13.80 -3.21 -16.96
CA LEU A 40 -12.37 -2.91 -16.95
C LEU A 40 -11.71 -3.19 -18.30
N ILE A 41 -10.76 -2.38 -18.68
CA ILE A 41 -9.92 -2.60 -19.86
C ILE A 41 -8.52 -3.05 -19.43
N ASN A 42 -7.97 -3.94 -20.23
CA ASN A 42 -6.60 -4.42 -20.06
C ASN A 42 -5.74 -3.81 -21.18
N GLU A 43 -4.68 -3.12 -20.79
CA GLU A 43 -3.71 -2.54 -21.70
C GLU A 43 -2.32 -3.09 -21.43
N THR A 44 -1.64 -3.55 -22.47
CA THR A 44 -0.23 -3.85 -22.41
C THR A 44 0.55 -2.65 -22.92
N ARG A 45 1.54 -2.20 -22.16
CA ARG A 45 2.43 -1.10 -22.52
C ARG A 45 3.74 -1.64 -23.05
N ASP A 46 4.11 -1.18 -24.23
CA ASP A 46 5.44 -1.44 -24.79
C ASP A 46 6.41 -0.41 -24.19
N VAL A 47 7.21 -0.87 -23.27
CA VAL A 47 8.22 -0.08 -22.54
C VAL A 47 9.61 -0.67 -22.79
N GLY A 48 10.66 0.14 -22.68
CA GLY A 48 12.03 -0.36 -22.75
C GLY A 48 12.42 -1.19 -21.51
N GLU A 49 13.65 -1.63 -21.47
CA GLU A 49 14.24 -2.30 -20.30
C GLU A 49 14.33 -1.34 -19.12
N PHE A 50 14.07 -1.84 -17.92
CA PHE A 50 14.19 -1.12 -16.66
C PHE A 50 14.50 -2.13 -15.55
N ASN A 51 15.09 -1.64 -14.46
CA ASN A 51 15.34 -2.41 -13.24
C ASN A 51 14.87 -1.66 -11.98
N ARG A 52 14.22 -0.50 -12.15
CA ARG A 52 13.63 0.29 -11.08
C ARG A 52 12.21 0.66 -11.42
N VAL A 53 11.33 0.73 -10.40
CA VAL A 53 9.93 1.09 -10.55
C VAL A 53 9.59 2.23 -9.62
N ARG A 54 8.92 3.27 -10.13
CA ARG A 54 8.41 4.40 -9.35
C ARG A 54 6.91 4.55 -9.57
N LEU A 55 6.16 4.52 -8.48
CA LEU A 55 4.71 4.73 -8.47
C LEU A 55 4.39 6.12 -7.92
N GLU A 56 4.04 7.05 -8.82
CA GLU A 56 3.66 8.45 -8.51
C GLU A 56 2.14 8.66 -8.53
N THR A 57 1.38 7.59 -8.44
CA THR A 57 -0.09 7.61 -8.51
C THR A 57 -0.68 6.71 -7.45
N LEU A 58 -1.97 6.48 -7.49
CA LEU A 58 -2.64 5.48 -6.66
C LEU A 58 -2.99 4.25 -7.50
N GLY A 59 -3.34 3.16 -6.84
CA GLY A 59 -3.63 1.86 -7.45
C GLY A 59 -2.71 0.77 -6.91
N ASP A 60 -2.98 -0.47 -7.26
CA ASP A 60 -2.25 -1.64 -6.78
C ASP A 60 -1.16 -2.01 -7.79
N LEU A 61 0.09 -2.00 -7.38
CA LEU A 61 1.25 -2.39 -8.18
C LEU A 61 1.72 -3.78 -7.77
N ASN A 62 1.64 -4.73 -8.69
CA ASN A 62 2.19 -6.07 -8.52
C ASN A 62 3.48 -6.21 -9.32
N ILE A 63 4.56 -6.61 -8.67
CA ILE A 63 5.85 -6.83 -9.31
C ILE A 63 6.19 -8.32 -9.22
N THR A 64 6.51 -8.91 -10.37
CA THR A 64 6.93 -10.31 -10.47
C THR A 64 8.25 -10.44 -11.21
N GLN A 65 9.07 -11.41 -10.82
CA GLN A 65 10.30 -11.72 -11.55
C GLN A 65 9.99 -12.58 -12.79
N GLY A 66 10.56 -12.20 -13.94
CA GLY A 66 10.43 -12.95 -15.19
C GLY A 66 11.50 -12.55 -16.20
N ASP A 67 11.60 -13.29 -17.29
CA ASP A 67 12.70 -13.15 -18.24
C ASP A 67 12.63 -11.88 -19.11
N GLU A 68 11.44 -11.32 -19.31
CA GLU A 68 11.20 -10.16 -20.18
C GLU A 68 10.42 -9.07 -19.43
N ALA A 69 10.85 -7.83 -19.61
CA ALA A 69 10.14 -6.67 -19.04
C ALA A 69 8.76 -6.53 -19.67
N ARG A 70 7.72 -6.41 -18.83
CA ARG A 70 6.33 -6.29 -19.26
C ARG A 70 5.55 -5.41 -18.30
N VAL A 71 4.67 -4.60 -18.84
CA VAL A 71 3.78 -3.74 -18.07
C VAL A 71 2.36 -3.93 -18.59
N GLU A 72 1.47 -4.40 -17.73
CA GLU A 72 0.06 -4.58 -18.00
C GLU A 72 -0.75 -3.72 -17.03
N LEU A 73 -1.76 -3.04 -17.53
CA LEU A 73 -2.65 -2.20 -16.76
C LEU A 73 -4.07 -2.74 -16.84
N GLU A 74 -4.72 -2.89 -15.70
CA GLU A 74 -6.15 -3.12 -15.60
C GLU A 74 -6.81 -1.86 -15.02
N LEU A 75 -7.64 -1.19 -15.81
CA LEU A 75 -8.19 0.10 -15.43
C LEU A 75 -9.62 0.32 -15.96
N SER A 76 -10.37 1.17 -15.28
CA SER A 76 -11.67 1.61 -15.79
C SER A 76 -11.50 2.47 -17.06
N PRO A 77 -12.37 2.35 -18.09
CA PRO A 77 -12.28 3.10 -19.34
C PRO A 77 -12.15 4.62 -19.17
N LYS A 78 -12.66 5.17 -18.08
CA LYS A 78 -12.54 6.61 -17.76
C LYS A 78 -11.11 7.07 -17.46
N TYR A 79 -10.20 6.13 -17.21
CA TYR A 79 -8.78 6.41 -16.91
C TYR A 79 -7.86 6.11 -18.09
N GLU A 80 -8.40 5.61 -19.20
CA GLU A 80 -7.68 5.46 -20.45
C GLU A 80 -7.02 6.79 -20.85
N GLY A 81 -5.72 6.76 -21.14
CA GLY A 81 -4.92 7.95 -21.44
C GLY A 81 -4.71 8.94 -20.28
N VAL A 82 -5.18 8.61 -19.06
CA VAL A 82 -4.89 9.38 -17.83
C VAL A 82 -3.63 8.86 -17.15
N ILE A 83 -3.48 7.54 -17.10
CA ILE A 83 -2.30 6.88 -16.55
C ILE A 83 -1.21 6.85 -17.62
N THR A 84 -0.03 7.28 -17.24
CA THR A 84 1.17 7.27 -18.10
C THR A 84 2.21 6.33 -17.53
N THR A 85 2.88 5.62 -18.42
CA THR A 85 4.01 4.74 -18.11
C THR A 85 5.17 5.11 -19.02
N GLU A 86 6.28 5.54 -18.44
CA GLU A 86 7.48 5.97 -19.16
C GLU A 86 8.72 5.38 -18.50
N VAL A 87 9.68 4.92 -19.30
CA VAL A 87 11.01 4.56 -18.79
C VAL A 87 11.92 5.78 -18.89
N GLN A 88 12.36 6.26 -17.74
CA GLN A 88 13.28 7.38 -17.59
C GLN A 88 14.63 6.86 -17.09
N GLY A 89 15.57 6.71 -18.03
CA GLY A 89 16.84 6.02 -17.76
C GLY A 89 16.61 4.52 -17.57
N ASP A 90 16.75 4.04 -16.37
CA ASP A 90 16.52 2.66 -15.92
C ASP A 90 15.28 2.49 -15.04
N THR A 91 14.48 3.56 -14.90
CA THR A 91 13.32 3.61 -14.01
C THR A 91 12.02 3.65 -14.80
N LEU A 92 11.14 2.66 -14.59
CA LEU A 92 9.75 2.72 -15.01
C LEU A 92 8.98 3.67 -14.08
N VAL A 93 8.47 4.76 -14.62
CA VAL A 93 7.64 5.73 -13.89
C VAL A 93 6.17 5.52 -14.28
N ILE A 94 5.35 5.15 -13.29
CA ILE A 94 3.90 5.04 -13.40
C ILE A 94 3.29 6.27 -12.76
N SER A 95 2.69 7.14 -13.55
CA SER A 95 2.16 8.41 -13.08
C SER A 95 0.80 8.74 -13.69
N SER A 96 0.21 9.84 -13.27
CA SER A 96 -1.07 10.31 -13.79
C SER A 96 -0.98 11.76 -14.27
N ASN A 97 -1.54 12.04 -15.42
CA ASN A 97 -1.57 13.37 -16.01
C ASN A 97 -2.66 14.29 -15.41
N ARG A 98 -3.49 13.79 -14.49
CA ARG A 98 -4.53 14.60 -13.80
C ARG A 98 -4.00 15.21 -12.51
N ARG A 99 -4.19 16.53 -12.37
CA ARG A 99 -3.80 17.29 -11.17
C ARG A 99 -4.70 17.06 -9.95
N ASN A 100 -5.86 16.43 -10.11
CA ASN A 100 -6.83 16.15 -9.05
C ASN A 100 -7.13 14.64 -9.00
N MET A 101 -6.37 13.94 -8.20
CA MET A 101 -6.46 12.49 -7.97
C MET A 101 -7.61 12.07 -7.04
N THR A 102 -8.27 13.01 -6.36
CA THR A 102 -9.29 12.73 -5.34
C THR A 102 -10.57 12.05 -5.87
N GLN A 103 -10.72 11.93 -7.19
CA GLN A 103 -11.85 11.23 -7.81
C GLN A 103 -11.46 9.90 -8.47
N ILE A 104 -10.21 9.46 -8.31
CA ILE A 104 -9.78 8.16 -8.81
C ILE A 104 -10.07 7.13 -7.73
N ASN A 105 -10.82 6.09 -8.09
CA ASN A 105 -11.06 4.96 -7.20
C ASN A 105 -9.92 3.95 -7.35
N ARG A 106 -9.25 3.63 -6.25
CA ARG A 106 -8.13 2.68 -6.15
C ARG A 106 -8.52 1.29 -6.69
N ASP A 107 -9.73 0.84 -6.40
CA ASP A 107 -10.22 -0.50 -6.74
C ASP A 107 -10.29 -0.80 -8.27
N VAL A 108 -10.05 0.21 -9.11
CA VAL A 108 -10.12 0.08 -10.57
C VAL A 108 -8.80 0.40 -11.28
N LEU A 109 -7.69 0.39 -10.54
CA LEU A 109 -6.34 0.64 -11.05
C LEU A 109 -5.40 -0.45 -10.52
N ARG A 110 -4.97 -1.32 -11.42
CA ARG A 110 -3.95 -2.33 -11.16
C ARG A 110 -2.86 -2.24 -12.20
N TYR A 111 -1.64 -2.39 -11.73
CA TYR A 111 -0.43 -2.41 -12.55
C TYR A 111 0.31 -3.70 -12.31
N ASP A 112 0.39 -4.56 -13.31
CA ASP A 112 1.17 -5.79 -13.25
C ASP A 112 2.47 -5.59 -14.02
N VAL A 113 3.59 -5.63 -13.31
CA VAL A 113 4.92 -5.39 -13.82
C VAL A 113 5.75 -6.66 -13.69
N THR A 114 6.28 -7.12 -14.81
CA THR A 114 7.26 -8.20 -14.85
C THR A 114 8.63 -7.63 -15.18
N VAL A 115 9.65 -8.03 -14.44
CA VAL A 115 11.04 -7.55 -14.64
C VAL A 115 12.02 -8.64 -14.27
N SER A 116 13.15 -8.71 -14.99
CA SER A 116 14.17 -9.74 -14.74
C SER A 116 15.06 -9.42 -13.53
N GLU A 117 15.36 -8.15 -13.35
CA GLU A 117 16.19 -7.62 -12.26
C GLU A 117 15.46 -6.43 -11.63
N LEU A 118 15.46 -6.36 -10.31
CA LEU A 118 14.85 -5.27 -9.55
C LEU A 118 15.86 -4.70 -8.58
N GLU A 119 16.21 -3.42 -8.76
CA GLU A 119 17.14 -2.70 -7.88
C GLU A 119 16.42 -1.73 -6.94
N ALA A 120 15.28 -1.16 -7.36
CA ALA A 120 14.55 -0.23 -6.51
C ALA A 120 13.05 -0.19 -6.81
N VAL A 121 12.27 0.06 -5.74
CA VAL A 121 10.85 0.39 -5.80
C VAL A 121 10.62 1.66 -5.00
N ALA A 122 10.07 2.70 -5.64
CA ALA A 122 9.73 3.96 -4.99
C ALA A 122 8.22 4.21 -5.05
N VAL A 123 7.62 4.57 -3.93
CA VAL A 123 6.21 4.94 -3.82
C VAL A 123 6.11 6.39 -3.35
N ASP A 124 5.82 7.30 -4.27
CA ASP A 124 5.64 8.74 -3.99
C ASP A 124 4.14 9.11 -3.92
N GLY A 125 3.26 8.12 -3.99
CA GLY A 125 1.82 8.25 -4.02
C GLY A 125 1.11 7.60 -2.83
N SER A 126 -0.06 7.04 -3.12
CA SER A 126 -0.87 6.28 -2.16
C SER A 126 -1.26 4.91 -2.73
N GLY A 127 -0.46 4.38 -3.62
CA GLY A 127 -0.64 3.05 -4.20
C GLY A 127 0.02 1.98 -3.34
N ASP A 128 -0.58 0.80 -3.31
CA ASP A 128 -0.04 -0.34 -2.59
C ASP A 128 0.84 -1.18 -3.52
N VAL A 129 1.92 -1.71 -3.00
CA VAL A 129 2.89 -2.50 -3.76
C VAL A 129 2.98 -3.91 -3.23
N SER A 130 2.82 -4.88 -4.11
CA SER A 130 3.07 -6.29 -3.82
C SER A 130 4.22 -6.81 -4.69
N VAL A 131 5.24 -7.37 -4.05
CA VAL A 131 6.34 -8.03 -4.74
C VAL A 131 6.29 -9.52 -4.43
N GLY A 132 6.18 -10.33 -5.47
CA GLY A 132 6.19 -11.79 -5.36
C GLY A 132 7.60 -12.33 -5.04
N SER A 133 7.77 -13.65 -5.22
CA SER A 133 9.10 -14.28 -5.07
C SER A 133 10.13 -13.57 -5.93
N PHE A 134 11.19 -13.06 -5.32
CA PHE A 134 12.23 -12.30 -6.01
C PHE A 134 13.64 -12.62 -5.49
N SER A 135 14.58 -12.79 -6.41
CA SER A 135 15.99 -12.99 -6.09
C SER A 135 16.83 -11.87 -6.73
N ALA A 136 17.62 -11.18 -5.92
CA ALA A 136 18.49 -10.08 -6.35
C ALA A 136 19.71 -9.94 -5.43
N GLU A 137 20.72 -9.17 -5.85
CA GLU A 137 21.82 -8.77 -4.96
C GLU A 137 21.33 -7.68 -4.01
N ASP A 138 20.91 -6.54 -4.54
CA ASP A 138 20.47 -5.37 -3.75
C ASP A 138 19.06 -4.95 -4.18
N ILE A 139 18.18 -4.69 -3.22
CA ILE A 139 16.87 -4.05 -3.47
C ILE A 139 16.67 -2.90 -2.48
N LEU A 140 16.30 -1.72 -2.99
CA LEU A 140 15.88 -0.56 -2.21
C LEU A 140 14.38 -0.34 -2.34
N PHE A 141 13.66 -0.30 -1.22
CA PHE A 141 12.29 0.20 -1.14
C PHE A 141 12.29 1.60 -0.51
N SER A 142 11.57 2.54 -1.12
CA SER A 142 11.36 3.87 -0.55
C SER A 142 9.89 4.27 -0.62
N VAL A 143 9.37 4.84 0.48
CA VAL A 143 7.99 5.31 0.57
C VAL A 143 7.98 6.73 1.12
N ASP A 144 7.61 7.69 0.27
CA ASP A 144 7.40 9.10 0.65
C ASP A 144 5.91 9.48 0.75
N GLY A 145 5.03 8.47 0.66
CA GLY A 145 3.58 8.62 0.65
C GLY A 145 2.87 7.90 1.79
N SER A 146 1.77 7.23 1.44
CA SER A 146 0.93 6.46 2.37
C SER A 146 0.53 5.09 1.79
N GLY A 147 1.32 4.56 0.88
CA GLY A 147 1.10 3.25 0.29
C GLY A 147 1.77 2.14 1.09
N ASP A 148 1.15 0.98 1.14
CA ASP A 148 1.68 -0.18 1.83
C ASP A 148 2.56 -1.03 0.90
N ILE A 149 3.57 -1.70 1.47
CA ILE A 149 4.43 -2.60 0.72
C ILE A 149 4.39 -3.99 1.34
N VAL A 150 4.10 -4.97 0.51
CA VAL A 150 4.22 -6.38 0.88
C VAL A 150 5.18 -7.07 -0.08
N ALA A 151 6.27 -7.65 0.44
CA ALA A 151 7.19 -8.45 -0.35
C ALA A 151 7.45 -9.79 0.34
N GLU A 152 7.02 -10.85 -0.32
CA GLU A 152 7.11 -12.20 0.22
C GLU A 152 8.11 -13.04 -0.57
N ASP A 153 8.77 -13.96 0.14
CA ASP A 153 9.75 -14.89 -0.45
C ASP A 153 10.93 -14.20 -1.17
N LEU A 154 11.45 -13.13 -0.54
CA LEU A 154 12.65 -12.46 -0.99
C LEU A 154 13.90 -13.30 -0.71
N GLN A 155 14.85 -13.29 -1.64
CA GLN A 155 16.18 -13.86 -1.49
C GLN A 155 17.21 -12.84 -1.97
N VAL A 156 17.75 -12.05 -1.05
CA VAL A 156 18.60 -10.92 -1.37
C VAL A 156 19.87 -10.92 -0.52
N GLU A 157 20.95 -10.35 -1.06
CA GLU A 157 22.13 -10.08 -0.24
C GLU A 157 21.89 -8.86 0.64
N ARG A 158 21.31 -7.79 0.05
CA ARG A 158 21.05 -6.54 0.76
C ARG A 158 19.64 -6.03 0.48
N LEU A 159 18.89 -5.80 1.54
CA LEU A 159 17.60 -5.13 1.49
C LEU A 159 17.68 -3.79 2.21
N GLU A 160 17.29 -2.72 1.53
CA GLU A 160 17.18 -1.39 2.13
C GLU A 160 15.73 -0.91 2.11
N LEU A 161 15.30 -0.26 3.19
CA LEU A 161 13.97 0.33 3.33
C LEU A 161 14.08 1.75 3.89
N ALA A 162 13.44 2.71 3.24
CA ALA A 162 13.30 4.06 3.73
C ALA A 162 11.82 4.48 3.74
N ILE A 163 11.29 4.83 4.91
CA ILE A 163 9.92 5.33 5.08
C ILE A 163 9.96 6.77 5.56
N GLY A 164 9.50 7.71 4.71
CA GLY A 164 9.35 9.12 5.05
C GLY A 164 7.90 9.53 5.40
N GLY A 165 6.94 8.60 5.25
CA GLY A 165 5.51 8.84 5.43
C GLY A 165 4.85 8.03 6.55
N SER A 166 3.67 7.49 6.24
CA SER A 166 2.89 6.64 7.15
C SER A 166 2.45 5.39 6.38
N SER A 167 3.30 4.40 6.34
CA SER A 167 3.14 3.18 5.55
C SER A 167 3.38 1.95 6.38
N ASP A 168 2.61 0.90 6.09
CA ASP A 168 2.84 -0.41 6.67
C ASP A 168 3.62 -1.27 5.67
N VAL A 169 4.75 -1.80 6.11
CA VAL A 169 5.64 -2.60 5.27
C VAL A 169 5.78 -3.99 5.84
N ARG A 170 5.55 -5.00 5.02
CA ARG A 170 5.75 -6.40 5.38
C ARG A 170 6.77 -7.06 4.47
N PHE A 171 7.81 -7.63 5.09
CA PHE A 171 8.84 -8.39 4.39
C PHE A 171 8.96 -9.82 4.93
N ALA A 172 9.08 -10.77 4.00
CA ALA A 172 9.38 -12.16 4.33
C ALA A 172 10.41 -12.75 3.35
N GLY A 173 11.22 -13.70 3.83
CA GLY A 173 12.26 -14.35 3.04
C GLY A 173 13.61 -14.40 3.74
N ARG A 174 14.69 -14.10 3.01
CA ARG A 174 16.06 -14.09 3.51
C ARG A 174 16.83 -12.90 2.98
N ALA A 175 17.67 -12.34 3.86
CA ALA A 175 18.64 -11.31 3.50
C ALA A 175 19.96 -11.56 4.23
N ASP A 176 21.09 -11.21 3.63
CA ASP A 176 22.33 -11.16 4.39
C ASP A 176 22.32 -9.89 5.25
N THR A 177 21.92 -8.76 4.69
CA THR A 177 21.82 -7.49 5.42
C THR A 177 20.45 -6.85 5.17
N PHE A 178 19.77 -6.48 6.25
CA PHE A 178 18.57 -5.64 6.21
C PHE A 178 18.85 -4.28 6.87
N ILE A 179 18.64 -3.20 6.13
CA ILE A 179 18.80 -1.82 6.62
C ILE A 179 17.46 -1.12 6.47
N ALA A 180 16.92 -0.60 7.57
CA ALA A 180 15.66 0.13 7.52
C ALA A 180 15.74 1.45 8.28
N GLY A 181 15.11 2.48 7.70
CA GLY A 181 14.95 3.81 8.29
C GLY A 181 13.51 4.28 8.26
N VAL A 182 13.00 4.77 9.41
CA VAL A 182 11.66 5.35 9.52
C VAL A 182 11.78 6.78 10.06
N ASP A 183 11.45 7.77 9.23
CA ASP A 183 11.39 9.18 9.59
C ASP A 183 9.95 9.66 9.89
N GLY A 184 8.98 8.75 9.93
CA GLY A 184 7.56 9.03 10.07
C GLY A 184 6.87 8.25 11.17
N ALA A 185 5.72 7.69 10.84
CA ALA A 185 4.87 6.87 11.71
C ALA A 185 4.52 5.51 11.05
N GLY A 186 5.46 4.93 10.33
CA GLY A 186 5.26 3.65 9.65
C GLY A 186 5.46 2.44 10.56
N GLU A 187 4.86 1.33 10.16
CA GLU A 187 5.05 0.01 10.78
C GLU A 187 5.88 -0.90 9.87
N ILE A 188 6.85 -1.61 10.43
CA ILE A 188 7.68 -2.58 9.73
C ILE A 188 7.45 -3.97 10.34
N ASP A 189 6.78 -4.86 9.63
CA ASP A 189 6.71 -6.28 9.96
C ASP A 189 7.72 -7.08 9.11
N ALA A 190 8.93 -7.23 9.61
CA ALA A 190 9.99 -8.04 9.00
C ALA A 190 10.36 -9.27 9.86
N ARG A 191 9.45 -9.76 10.67
CA ARG A 191 9.63 -11.03 11.43
C ARG A 191 9.87 -12.21 10.51
N GLY A 192 9.18 -12.21 9.35
CA GLY A 192 9.31 -13.24 8.32
C GLY A 192 10.59 -13.13 7.49
N LEU A 193 11.34 -12.03 7.57
CA LEU A 193 12.60 -11.81 6.87
C LEU A 193 13.77 -12.23 7.75
N ARG A 194 14.36 -13.37 7.48
CA ARG A 194 15.51 -13.90 8.22
C ARG A 194 16.80 -13.23 7.74
N ALA A 195 17.23 -12.17 8.45
CA ALA A 195 18.42 -11.42 8.12
C ALA A 195 19.62 -11.82 8.99
N GLN A 196 20.82 -11.94 8.40
CA GLN A 196 22.03 -12.17 9.18
C GLN A 196 22.38 -10.92 10.00
N GLU A 197 22.35 -9.75 9.37
CA GLU A 197 22.59 -8.47 10.01
C GLU A 197 21.39 -7.55 9.81
N VAL A 198 20.94 -6.91 10.90
CA VAL A 198 19.87 -5.91 10.88
C VAL A 198 20.41 -4.58 11.40
N ARG A 199 20.19 -3.50 10.64
CA ARG A 199 20.43 -2.11 11.06
C ARG A 199 19.15 -1.33 10.93
N LEU A 200 18.66 -0.79 12.05
CA LEU A 200 17.37 -0.12 12.13
C LEU A 200 17.50 1.26 12.75
N GLY A 201 16.99 2.28 12.07
CA GLY A 201 16.89 3.64 12.55
C GLY A 201 15.46 4.12 12.60
N ILE A 202 14.95 4.57 13.75
CA ILE A 202 13.64 5.20 13.89
C ILE A 202 13.80 6.63 14.42
N ALA A 203 13.39 7.62 13.61
CA ALA A 203 13.41 9.03 13.96
C ALA A 203 11.99 9.61 14.09
N GLY A 204 11.04 8.82 14.56
CA GLY A 204 9.63 9.21 14.66
C GLY A 204 8.88 8.44 15.72
N ALA A 205 7.68 7.99 15.40
CA ALA A 205 6.80 7.18 16.25
C ALA A 205 6.45 5.84 15.56
N GLY A 206 7.39 5.28 14.81
CA GLY A 206 7.20 4.02 14.10
C GLY A 206 7.36 2.79 14.99
N GLU A 207 6.76 1.70 14.55
CA GLU A 207 6.95 0.36 15.13
C GLU A 207 7.76 -0.51 14.19
N ALA A 208 8.59 -1.41 14.72
CA ALA A 208 9.30 -2.39 13.90
C ALA A 208 9.45 -3.73 14.61
N GLU A 209 9.14 -4.79 13.88
CA GLU A 209 9.40 -6.16 14.26
C GLU A 209 10.37 -6.82 13.27
N VAL A 210 11.53 -7.24 13.72
CA VAL A 210 12.61 -7.75 12.86
C VAL A 210 13.18 -9.08 13.35
N CYS A 211 13.66 -9.94 12.43
CA CYS A 211 14.36 -11.17 12.76
C CYS A 211 15.85 -11.01 12.44
N ALA A 212 16.71 -10.92 13.48
CA ALA A 212 18.15 -10.78 13.39
C ALA A 212 18.85 -12.03 13.87
N LEU A 213 19.65 -12.68 12.99
CA LEU A 213 20.28 -13.97 13.32
C LEU A 213 21.67 -13.84 13.94
N SER A 214 22.45 -12.84 13.52
CA SER A 214 23.86 -12.71 13.91
C SER A 214 24.21 -11.37 14.54
N ALA A 215 23.71 -10.27 13.98
CA ALA A 215 24.00 -8.93 14.45
C ALA A 215 22.76 -8.03 14.39
N LEU A 216 22.62 -7.15 15.39
CA LEU A 216 21.57 -6.15 15.46
C LEU A 216 22.15 -4.81 15.90
N ASP A 217 21.91 -3.76 15.13
CA ASP A 217 22.23 -2.37 15.45
C ASP A 217 20.99 -1.50 15.33
N VAL A 218 20.57 -0.91 16.44
CA VAL A 218 19.32 -0.16 16.57
C VAL A 218 19.60 1.24 17.07
N ASN A 219 19.06 2.25 16.39
CA ASN A 219 19.08 3.63 16.81
C ASN A 219 17.66 4.19 16.84
N VAL A 220 17.17 4.62 18.01
CA VAL A 220 15.85 5.22 18.18
C VAL A 220 16.01 6.67 18.67
N SER A 221 15.55 7.62 17.84
CA SER A 221 15.50 9.04 18.20
C SER A 221 14.06 9.55 18.17
N GLY A 222 13.22 9.06 19.08
CA GLY A 222 11.79 9.39 19.10
C GLY A 222 11.03 8.58 20.11
N SER A 223 9.84 8.11 19.74
CA SER A 223 8.96 7.28 20.57
C SER A 223 8.65 5.96 19.90
N GLY A 224 9.59 5.44 19.11
CA GLY A 224 9.41 4.17 18.39
C GLY A 224 9.49 2.95 19.31
N GLU A 225 8.79 1.90 18.95
CA GLU A 225 8.83 0.59 19.59
C GLU A 225 9.46 -0.44 18.64
N ILE A 226 10.43 -1.20 19.14
CA ILE A 226 11.11 -2.21 18.32
C ILE A 226 11.10 -3.53 19.04
N THR A 227 10.58 -4.56 18.40
CA THR A 227 10.70 -5.94 18.84
C THR A 227 11.63 -6.71 17.90
N TYR A 228 12.71 -7.25 18.43
CA TYR A 228 13.59 -8.10 17.63
C TYR A 228 13.47 -9.56 18.03
N TYR A 229 13.49 -10.42 17.02
CA TYR A 229 13.48 -11.87 17.15
C TYR A 229 14.84 -12.46 16.76
N GLY A 230 15.16 -13.66 17.27
CA GLY A 230 16.41 -14.34 17.03
C GLY A 230 17.41 -14.17 18.15
N ALA A 231 18.67 -14.53 17.87
CA ALA A 231 19.74 -14.51 18.85
C ALA A 231 20.99 -13.78 18.33
N PRO A 232 20.89 -12.47 18.04
CA PRO A 232 22.07 -11.68 17.66
C PRO A 232 23.07 -11.67 18.81
N GLY A 233 24.36 -11.80 18.50
CA GLY A 233 25.40 -12.07 19.50
C GLY A 233 25.51 -11.01 20.60
N ALA A 234 25.54 -9.72 20.24
CA ALA A 234 25.57 -8.59 21.17
C ALA A 234 24.83 -7.41 20.50
N PRO A 235 23.52 -7.24 20.74
CA PRO A 235 22.78 -6.14 20.16
C PRO A 235 23.39 -4.78 20.58
N SER A 236 23.58 -3.91 19.59
CA SER A 236 23.91 -2.50 19.81
C SER A 236 22.60 -1.71 19.81
N VAL A 237 22.28 -1.07 20.92
CA VAL A 237 21.03 -0.32 21.07
C VAL A 237 21.33 1.06 21.60
N ASP A 238 20.99 2.11 20.85
CA ASP A 238 21.08 3.51 21.26
C ASP A 238 19.68 4.14 21.19
N ILE A 239 19.21 4.63 22.34
CA ILE A 239 17.88 5.24 22.44
C ILE A 239 18.03 6.66 22.96
N SER A 240 17.68 7.64 22.12
CA SER A 240 17.59 9.06 22.48
C SER A 240 16.15 9.53 22.38
N GLY A 241 15.33 9.22 23.37
CA GLY A 241 13.92 9.56 23.38
C GLY A 241 13.09 8.75 24.36
N ALA A 242 11.83 8.48 24.04
CA ALA A 242 10.90 7.67 24.81
C ALA A 242 10.60 6.31 24.13
N GLY A 243 11.49 5.87 23.26
CA GLY A 243 11.35 4.59 22.57
C GLY A 243 11.70 3.39 23.45
N GLU A 244 11.28 2.20 23.00
CA GLU A 244 11.53 0.92 23.65
C GLU A 244 12.09 -0.10 22.67
N VAL A 245 12.99 -0.96 23.13
CA VAL A 245 13.54 -2.07 22.35
C VAL A 245 13.46 -3.34 23.17
N GLU A 246 12.70 -4.31 22.69
CA GLU A 246 12.45 -5.57 23.39
C GLU A 246 12.89 -6.80 22.58
N ALA A 247 13.19 -7.90 23.29
CA ALA A 247 13.45 -9.18 22.65
C ALA A 247 12.18 -10.03 22.62
N GLY A 248 11.73 -10.42 21.41
CA GLY A 248 10.50 -11.19 21.18
C GLY A 248 10.69 -12.71 21.16
N GLY A 249 11.90 -13.22 21.34
CA GLY A 249 12.20 -14.65 21.29
C GLY A 249 12.83 -15.12 19.99
N ASP A 250 12.55 -16.37 19.58
CA ASP A 250 13.10 -16.95 18.35
C ASP A 250 12.40 -16.37 17.11
N CYS A 251 13.12 -16.33 15.96
CA CYS A 251 12.51 -15.98 14.68
C CYS A 251 11.45 -16.99 14.25
N PRO A 252 10.30 -16.58 13.74
CA PRO A 252 9.23 -17.47 13.28
C PRO A 252 9.63 -18.33 12.08
#